data_73fa878997adfc01e827d2b13bbd7370
#
_entry.id   73fa878997adfc01e827d2b13bbd7370
#
_cell.length_a   1.000
_cell.length_b   1.000
_cell.length_c   1.000
_cell.angle_alpha   90.00
_cell.angle_beta   90.00
_cell.angle_gamma   90.00
#
_symmetry.space_group_name_H-M   'P 1'
#
loop_
_entity.id
_entity.type
_entity.pdbx_description
1 polymer ?
#
loop_
_entity_poly.entity_id
_entity_poly.type
_entity_poly.pdbx_seq_one_letter_code
_entity_poly.pdbx_strand_id
1 'polypeptide(L)'
;MDTILYVGDSYDIKQVLTDSDKKIDAVQNGMIALNALSDRANKYGAVIIEDQLPLMDPSNLIKQLQHYSKTPIIAVIRSDKRREEILTDFDNGLSGWFEPKGSSVEHFNKLLDSCNTFISFSRGLSKNHRIQ
;
A
#
# COMPACT_ATOMS: atom_id res chain seq x y z
N MET A 1 -10.96 9.15 -0.23
CA MET A 1 -10.93 7.89 0.51
C MET A 1 -9.80 7.93 1.52
N ASP A 2 -10.19 8.03 2.79
CA ASP A 2 -9.22 8.23 3.89
C ASP A 2 -8.90 6.96 4.65
N THR A 3 -9.52 5.84 4.28
CA THR A 3 -9.27 4.58 4.97
C THR A 3 -8.10 3.85 4.33
N ILE A 4 -7.18 3.40 5.17
CA ILE A 4 -6.00 2.64 4.76
C ILE A 4 -6.20 1.19 5.17
N LEU A 5 -5.98 0.27 4.26
CA LEU A 5 -5.92 -1.14 4.60
C LEU A 5 -4.47 -1.46 4.99
N TYR A 6 -4.26 -1.79 6.25
CA TYR A 6 -2.93 -2.17 6.74
C TYR A 6 -2.88 -3.68 6.94
N VAL A 7 -2.00 -4.34 6.19
CA VAL A 7 -1.79 -5.77 6.29
C VAL A 7 -0.57 -6.00 7.17
N GLY A 8 -0.81 -6.28 8.44
CA GLY A 8 0.24 -6.43 9.43
C GLY A 8 -0.27 -6.14 10.84
N ASP A 9 0.65 -6.15 11.80
CA ASP A 9 0.29 -5.94 13.21
C ASP A 9 1.39 -5.19 13.98
N SER A 10 2.13 -4.31 13.31
CA SER A 10 3.20 -3.56 13.94
C SER A 10 2.71 -2.26 14.55
N TYR A 11 3.06 -2.03 15.80
CA TYR A 11 2.63 -0.86 16.55
C TYR A 11 3.11 0.43 15.88
N ASP A 12 4.36 0.47 15.40
CA ASP A 12 4.93 1.67 14.81
C ASP A 12 4.15 2.14 13.58
N ILE A 13 3.72 1.22 12.73
CA ILE A 13 2.92 1.57 11.55
C ILE A 13 1.52 2.05 11.97
N LYS A 14 0.89 1.37 12.92
CA LYS A 14 -0.42 1.81 13.42
C LYS A 14 -0.34 3.21 14.02
N GLN A 15 0.76 3.51 14.72
CA GLN A 15 0.96 4.81 15.32
C GLN A 15 1.16 5.90 14.25
N VAL A 16 1.96 5.63 13.23
CA VAL A 16 2.17 6.57 12.12
C VAL A 16 0.84 6.87 11.43
N LEU A 17 0.03 5.86 11.19
CA LEU A 17 -1.28 6.05 10.55
C LEU A 17 -2.23 6.86 11.43
N THR A 18 -2.25 6.58 12.74
CA THR A 18 -3.05 7.34 13.69
C THR A 18 -2.59 8.80 13.72
N ASP A 19 -1.29 9.04 13.79
CA ASP A 19 -0.73 10.39 13.81
C ASP A 19 -0.96 11.14 12.51
N SER A 20 -1.17 10.42 11.42
CA SER A 20 -1.49 10.98 10.10
C SER A 20 -2.98 11.23 9.90
N ASP A 21 -3.78 11.02 10.95
CA ASP A 21 -5.24 11.23 10.93
C ASP A 21 -5.95 10.38 9.87
N LYS A 22 -5.48 9.16 9.68
CA LYS A 22 -6.07 8.22 8.73
C LYS A 22 -6.89 7.17 9.46
N LYS A 23 -7.99 6.76 8.84
CA LYS A 23 -8.75 5.61 9.32
C LYS A 23 -8.04 4.34 8.89
N ILE A 24 -7.98 3.36 9.78
CA ILE A 24 -7.22 2.14 9.57
C ILE A 24 -8.15 0.94 9.66
N ASP A 25 -8.10 0.07 8.65
CA ASP A 25 -8.60 -1.29 8.75
C ASP A 25 -7.37 -2.19 8.78
N ALA A 26 -7.04 -2.73 9.94
CA ALA A 26 -5.88 -3.61 10.09
C ALA A 26 -6.30 -5.07 9.94
N VAL A 27 -5.61 -5.79 9.07
CA VAL A 27 -5.81 -7.22 8.88
C VAL A 27 -4.48 -7.94 9.04
N GLN A 28 -4.51 -9.18 9.53
CA GLN A 28 -3.30 -9.87 9.97
C GLN A 28 -2.60 -10.67 8.89
N ASN A 29 -3.27 -10.98 7.79
CA ASN A 29 -2.66 -11.80 6.74
C ASN A 29 -3.19 -11.44 5.35
N GLY A 30 -2.52 -11.96 4.33
CA GLY A 30 -2.84 -11.65 2.94
C GLY A 30 -4.18 -12.16 2.48
N MET A 31 -4.65 -13.27 3.02
CA MET A 31 -5.95 -13.83 2.61
C MET A 31 -7.10 -12.91 3.01
N ILE A 32 -7.02 -12.37 4.23
CA ILE A 32 -8.03 -11.41 4.69
C ILE A 32 -7.97 -10.14 3.85
N ALA A 33 -6.75 -9.69 3.52
CA ALA A 33 -6.57 -8.51 2.68
C ALA A 33 -7.18 -8.70 1.28
N LEU A 34 -6.97 -9.85 0.67
CA LEU A 34 -7.55 -10.17 -0.63
C LEU A 34 -9.09 -10.15 -0.58
N ASN A 35 -9.67 -10.73 0.46
CA ASN A 35 -11.10 -10.69 0.65
C ASN A 35 -11.62 -9.28 0.84
N ALA A 36 -10.93 -8.47 1.62
CA ALA A 36 -11.34 -7.08 1.85
C ALA A 36 -11.34 -6.27 0.56
N LEU A 37 -10.34 -6.45 -0.29
CA LEU A 37 -10.23 -5.69 -1.53
C LEU A 37 -11.17 -6.23 -2.62
N SER A 38 -11.43 -7.53 -2.67
CA SER A 38 -12.37 -8.07 -3.65
C SER A 38 -13.80 -7.59 -3.37
N ASP A 39 -14.15 -7.41 -2.08
CA ASP A 39 -15.49 -6.98 -1.71
C ASP A 39 -15.64 -5.45 -1.68
N ARG A 40 -14.58 -4.72 -1.33
CA ARG A 40 -14.66 -3.29 -1.06
C ARG A 40 -13.46 -2.52 -1.59
N ALA A 41 -13.05 -2.79 -2.81
CA ALA A 41 -11.86 -2.16 -3.41
C ALA A 41 -11.91 -0.64 -3.35
N ASN A 42 -13.09 -0.04 -3.51
CA ASN A 42 -13.25 1.41 -3.55
C ASN A 42 -13.23 2.09 -2.18
N LYS A 43 -13.23 1.31 -1.11
CA LYS A 43 -13.20 1.85 0.25
C LYS A 43 -11.83 2.41 0.61
N TYR A 44 -10.77 1.84 0.06
CA TYR A 44 -9.41 2.11 0.52
C TYR A 44 -8.68 3.09 -0.38
N GLY A 45 -8.00 4.07 0.23
CA GLY A 45 -7.14 5.00 -0.47
C GLY A 45 -5.75 4.45 -0.73
N ALA A 46 -5.31 3.50 0.10
CA ALA A 46 -4.04 2.80 -0.07
C ALA A 46 -4.04 1.49 0.70
N VAL A 47 -3.14 0.60 0.31
CA VAL A 47 -2.87 -0.64 1.03
C VAL A 47 -1.42 -0.60 1.48
N ILE A 48 -1.17 -0.85 2.76
CA ILE A 48 0.17 -0.91 3.32
C ILE A 48 0.45 -2.34 3.73
N ILE A 49 1.55 -2.91 3.23
CA ILE A 49 1.89 -4.31 3.44
C ILE A 49 3.18 -4.41 4.24
N GLU A 50 3.12 -5.09 5.36
CA GLU A 50 4.24 -5.30 6.26
C GLU A 50 5.35 -6.15 5.62
N ASP A 51 6.56 -6.01 6.14
CA ASP A 51 7.77 -6.70 5.67
C ASP A 51 7.62 -8.22 5.72
N GLN A 52 6.99 -8.73 6.78
CA GLN A 52 6.73 -10.17 6.94
C GLN A 52 5.26 -10.40 7.29
N LEU A 53 4.68 -11.41 6.69
CA LEU A 53 3.29 -11.78 6.92
C LEU A 53 3.16 -13.28 7.15
N PRO A 54 2.21 -13.68 8.00
CA PRO A 54 1.86 -15.10 8.10
C PRO A 54 1.11 -15.53 6.83
N LEU A 55 1.19 -16.79 6.51
CA LEU A 55 0.42 -17.50 5.47
C LEU A 55 0.78 -17.14 4.02
N MET A 56 1.16 -15.93 3.75
CA MET A 56 1.45 -15.50 2.37
C MET A 56 2.57 -14.48 2.39
N ASP A 57 3.55 -14.65 1.53
CA ASP A 57 4.67 -13.72 1.43
C ASP A 57 4.22 -12.39 0.80
N PRO A 58 4.78 -11.25 1.26
CA PRO A 58 4.35 -9.93 0.78
C PRO A 58 4.43 -9.73 -0.73
N SER A 59 5.47 -10.22 -1.38
CA SER A 59 5.61 -10.07 -2.84
C SER A 59 4.51 -10.80 -3.58
N ASN A 60 4.12 -11.97 -3.11
CA ASN A 60 3.00 -12.71 -3.69
C ASN A 60 1.68 -11.98 -3.48
N LEU A 61 1.48 -11.40 -2.30
CA LEU A 61 0.28 -10.62 -2.03
C LEU A 61 0.17 -9.42 -2.97
N ILE A 62 1.27 -8.67 -3.17
CA ILE A 62 1.30 -7.54 -4.09
C ILE A 62 0.87 -7.97 -5.49
N LYS A 63 1.44 -9.06 -5.96
CA LYS A 63 1.12 -9.59 -7.28
C LYS A 63 -0.36 -9.93 -7.42
N GLN A 64 -0.96 -10.50 -6.38
CA GLN A 64 -2.35 -10.87 -6.42
C GLN A 64 -3.29 -9.67 -6.29
N LEU A 65 -2.95 -8.71 -5.45
CA LEU A 65 -3.80 -7.54 -5.20
C LEU A 65 -4.02 -6.71 -6.46
N GLN A 66 -3.02 -6.58 -7.32
CA GLN A 66 -3.15 -5.78 -8.53
C GLN A 66 -4.24 -6.30 -9.47
N HIS A 67 -4.65 -7.56 -9.35
CA HIS A 67 -5.73 -8.13 -10.15
C HIS A 67 -7.11 -7.66 -9.69
N TYR A 68 -7.23 -7.18 -8.47
CA TYR A 68 -8.51 -6.80 -7.87
C TYR A 68 -8.73 -5.30 -7.82
N SER A 69 -7.68 -4.51 -7.82
CA SER A 69 -7.82 -3.09 -7.55
C SER A 69 -6.62 -2.31 -8.08
N LYS A 70 -6.85 -1.03 -8.41
CA LYS A 70 -5.79 -0.08 -8.73
C LYS A 70 -5.42 0.79 -7.54
N THR A 71 -5.85 0.41 -6.35
CA THR A 71 -5.49 1.07 -5.12
C THR A 71 -3.97 1.05 -4.96
N PRO A 72 -3.33 2.18 -4.60
CA PRO A 72 -1.88 2.20 -4.39
C PRO A 72 -1.45 1.22 -3.32
N ILE A 73 -0.34 0.53 -3.56
CA ILE A 73 0.22 -0.45 -2.63
C ILE A 73 1.58 0.06 -2.16
N ILE A 74 1.76 0.13 -0.85
CA ILE A 74 2.99 0.59 -0.22
C ILE A 74 3.56 -0.56 0.60
N ALA A 75 4.83 -0.89 0.38
CA ALA A 75 5.52 -1.93 1.13
C ALA A 75 6.27 -1.32 2.31
N VAL A 76 6.16 -1.94 3.48
CA VAL A 76 6.99 -1.63 4.63
C VAL A 76 8.26 -2.45 4.51
N ILE A 77 9.42 -1.81 4.59
CA ILE A 77 10.71 -2.47 4.46
C ILE A 77 11.45 -2.38 5.79
N ARG A 78 11.79 -3.55 6.35
CA ARG A 78 12.53 -3.66 7.61
C ARG A 78 13.78 -4.51 7.47
N SER A 79 13.91 -5.29 6.40
CA SER A 79 15.00 -6.24 6.22
C SER A 79 15.69 -6.03 4.88
N ASP A 80 16.94 -6.46 4.79
CA ASP A 80 17.68 -6.41 3.53
C ASP A 80 17.08 -7.34 2.50
N LYS A 81 16.59 -8.48 2.94
CA LYS A 81 15.91 -9.41 2.05
C LYS A 81 14.72 -8.74 1.37
N ARG A 82 13.92 -8.03 2.13
CA ARG A 82 12.74 -7.35 1.58
C ARG A 82 13.14 -6.23 0.64
N ARG A 83 14.20 -5.49 0.98
CA ARG A 83 14.70 -4.42 0.13
C ARG A 83 15.15 -4.96 -1.24
N GLU A 84 15.73 -6.15 -1.29
CA GLU A 84 16.16 -6.78 -2.54
C GLU A 84 14.98 -7.15 -3.45
N GLU A 85 13.80 -7.33 -2.90
CA GLU A 85 12.60 -7.72 -3.66
C GLU A 85 11.87 -6.54 -4.29
N ILE A 86 12.24 -5.32 -3.96
CA ILE A 86 11.49 -4.11 -4.34
C ILE A 86 11.35 -3.95 -5.85
N LEU A 87 12.42 -4.16 -6.61
CA LEU A 87 12.36 -3.99 -8.06
C LEU A 87 11.34 -4.93 -8.70
N THR A 88 11.34 -6.20 -8.27
CA THR A 88 10.35 -7.17 -8.73
C THR A 88 8.95 -6.77 -8.30
N ASP A 89 8.81 -6.26 -7.07
CA ASP A 89 7.51 -5.81 -6.57
C ASP A 89 6.95 -4.65 -7.38
N PHE A 90 7.79 -3.72 -7.82
CA PHE A 90 7.35 -2.64 -8.70
C PHE A 90 6.83 -3.18 -10.04
N ASP A 91 7.47 -4.18 -10.59
CA ASP A 91 6.98 -4.83 -11.81
C ASP A 91 5.62 -5.48 -11.59
N ASN A 92 5.30 -5.86 -10.36
CA ASN A 92 4.05 -6.51 -9.98
C ASN A 92 3.01 -5.58 -9.39
N GLY A 93 3.22 -4.27 -9.47
CA GLY A 93 2.18 -3.30 -9.09
C GLY A 93 2.42 -2.49 -7.83
N LEU A 94 3.60 -2.61 -7.20
CA LEU A 94 3.92 -1.80 -6.03
C LEU A 94 4.02 -0.33 -6.42
N SER A 95 3.46 0.55 -5.59
CA SER A 95 3.45 2.00 -5.83
C SER A 95 4.56 2.74 -5.10
N GLY A 96 5.00 2.21 -3.96
CA GLY A 96 6.05 2.85 -3.16
C GLY A 96 6.46 1.98 -1.99
N TRP A 97 7.43 2.43 -1.22
CA TRP A 97 7.86 1.71 -0.02
C TRP A 97 8.13 2.70 1.11
N PHE A 98 8.13 2.17 2.32
CA PHE A 98 8.34 2.94 3.53
C PHE A 98 9.25 2.17 4.48
N GLU A 99 10.32 2.83 4.96
CA GLU A 99 11.22 2.27 5.96
C GLU A 99 10.93 2.96 7.29
N PRO A 100 10.31 2.27 8.27
CA PRO A 100 9.93 2.92 9.53
C PRO A 100 11.12 3.47 10.32
N LYS A 101 12.27 2.78 10.25
CA LYS A 101 13.46 3.20 10.97
C LYS A 101 14.00 4.49 10.37
N GLY A 102 14.04 5.55 11.17
CA GLY A 102 14.54 6.84 10.73
C GLY A 102 13.57 7.67 9.90
N SER A 103 12.33 7.19 9.71
CA SER A 103 11.31 7.93 8.97
C SER A 103 10.34 8.62 9.92
N SER A 104 9.73 9.70 9.44
CA SER A 104 8.79 10.51 10.21
C SER A 104 7.37 10.40 9.66
N VAL A 105 6.42 10.88 10.45
CA VAL A 105 5.02 11.01 10.00
C VAL A 105 4.94 11.89 8.75
N GLU A 106 5.73 12.95 8.72
CA GLU A 106 5.77 13.85 7.55
C GLU A 106 6.22 13.11 6.29
N HIS A 107 7.26 12.29 6.39
CA HIS A 107 7.74 11.48 5.28
C HIS A 107 6.64 10.53 4.77
N PHE A 108 5.95 9.89 5.70
CA PHE A 108 4.86 8.98 5.37
C PHE A 108 3.71 9.71 4.67
N ASN A 109 3.34 10.89 5.15
CA ASN A 109 2.29 11.69 4.53
C ASN A 109 2.65 12.11 3.11
N LYS A 110 3.90 12.48 2.86
CA LYS A 110 4.37 12.81 1.52
C LYS A 110 4.25 11.62 0.59
N LEU A 111 4.57 10.42 1.09
CA LEU A 111 4.44 9.20 0.31
C LEU A 111 2.98 8.93 -0.08
N LEU A 112 2.06 9.05 0.86
CA LEU A 112 0.64 8.89 0.59
C LEU A 112 0.13 9.91 -0.42
N ASP A 113 0.53 11.16 -0.28
CA ASP A 113 0.13 12.23 -1.19
C ASP A 113 0.63 11.96 -2.60
N SER A 114 1.86 11.48 -2.73
CA SER A 114 2.44 11.13 -4.03
C SER A 114 1.64 10.01 -4.70
N CYS A 115 1.25 9.00 -3.95
CA CYS A 115 0.44 7.91 -4.48
C CYS A 115 -0.94 8.40 -4.94
N ASN A 116 -1.57 9.26 -4.14
CA ASN A 116 -2.87 9.82 -4.49
C ASN A 116 -2.79 10.70 -5.72
N THR A 117 -1.75 11.52 -5.83
CA THR A 117 -1.53 12.36 -7.00
C THR A 117 -1.35 11.51 -8.25
N PHE A 118 -0.58 10.44 -8.17
CA PHE A 118 -0.38 9.53 -9.29
C PHE A 118 -1.70 8.91 -9.74
N ILE A 119 -2.53 8.46 -8.81
CA ILE A 119 -3.84 7.88 -9.13
C ILE A 119 -4.73 8.91 -9.83
N SER A 120 -4.79 10.12 -9.30
CA SER A 120 -5.59 11.20 -9.89
C SER A 120 -5.12 11.53 -11.30
N PHE A 121 -3.81 11.59 -11.50
CA PHE A 121 -3.21 11.85 -12.81
C PHE A 121 -3.56 10.73 -13.80
N SER A 122 -3.41 9.48 -13.38
CA SER A 122 -3.72 8.32 -14.22
C SER A 122 -5.19 8.29 -14.63
N ARG A 123 -6.09 8.62 -13.72
CA ARG A 123 -7.52 8.70 -14.01
C ARG A 123 -7.83 9.83 -15.00
N GLY A 124 -7.16 10.96 -14.83
CA GLY A 124 -7.27 12.08 -15.76
C GLY A 124 -6.87 11.70 -17.16
N LEU A 125 -5.73 11.03 -17.32
CA LEU A 125 -5.26 10.54 -18.61
C LEU A 125 -6.24 9.54 -19.22
N SER A 126 -6.77 8.64 -18.39
CA SER A 126 -7.73 7.65 -18.84
C SER A 126 -9.01 8.29 -19.38
N LYS A 127 -9.47 9.37 -18.76
CA LYS A 127 -10.65 10.11 -19.21
C LYS A 127 -10.39 10.93 -20.44
N ASN A 128 -9.17 11.45 -20.60
CA ASN A 128 -8.80 12.40 -21.65
C ASN A 128 -7.68 11.84 -22.52
N HIS A 129 -7.63 10.55 -22.69
CA HIS A 129 -6.55 9.88 -23.43
C HIS A 129 -6.36 10.45 -24.86
N ARG A 130 -7.37 10.97 -25.42
CA ARG A 130 -7.33 11.59 -26.76
C ARG A 130 -6.46 12.84 -26.82
N ILE A 131 -6.09 13.38 -25.69
CA ILE A 131 -5.26 14.58 -25.62
C ILE A 131 -3.80 14.26 -25.89
N GLN A 132 -3.42 13.05 -25.68
CA GLN A 132 -2.02 12.61 -25.78
C GLN A 132 -1.54 12.51 -27.22
#